data_73be184afae23bc8fb5ec7cedf82c74a
#
_entry.id   73be184afae23bc8fb5ec7cedf82c74a
#
_cell.length_a   1.000
_cell.length_b   1.000
_cell.length_c   1.000
_cell.angle_alpha   90.00
_cell.angle_beta   90.00
_cell.angle_gamma   90.00
#
_symmetry.space_group_name_H-M   'P 1'
#
loop_
_entity.id
_entity.type
_entity.pdbx_description
1 polymer ?
#
loop_
_entity_poly.entity_id
_entity_poly.type
_entity_poly.pdbx_seq_one_letter_code
_entity_poly.pdbx_strand_id
1 'polypeptide(L)'
;GDDNYNIVTENGDFKVNKVDSSIDVAVDTIDFGEDAVISVKLADDATGEVVITVNGVDYTTAIENGEATVTVSDLKADDYTVSVKYAGDNNYNGATGSAEFSVLKITPDMDVTVDGAVFGEDLTVVAVLPDDATGEVVITVNGKDYSAVIENGVASATVSGINAGYYTVVVKYAGDNNYNAVDVTKGVNVAKAQPVLGVVIADVNYGN
;
A
#
# COMPACT_ATOMS: atom_id res chain seq x y z
N GLY A 1 -71.15 8.08 33.95
CA GLY A 1 -72.24 8.88 34.42
C GLY A 1 -72.93 8.23 35.63
N ASP A 2 -73.67 9.00 36.29
CA ASP A 2 -74.55 8.53 37.34
C ASP A 2 -76.03 8.74 36.95
N ASP A 3 -76.96 8.60 37.82
CA ASP A 3 -78.39 8.77 37.54
C ASP A 3 -78.78 10.14 37.00
N ASN A 4 -77.88 11.17 37.15
CA ASN A 4 -78.16 12.52 36.72
C ASN A 4 -77.29 12.92 35.49
N TYR A 5 -76.18 12.18 35.17
CA TYR A 5 -75.25 12.53 34.11
C TYR A 5 -74.99 11.36 33.18
N ASN A 6 -75.02 11.63 31.89
CA ASN A 6 -74.55 10.70 30.86
C ASN A 6 -73.06 10.53 30.90
N ILE A 7 -72.53 9.34 30.55
CA ILE A 7 -71.11 9.13 30.33
C ILE A 7 -70.75 9.85 29.04
N VAL A 8 -69.77 10.75 29.13
CA VAL A 8 -69.11 11.36 27.97
C VAL A 8 -67.72 10.78 27.84
N THR A 9 -67.44 10.22 26.69
CA THR A 9 -66.09 9.76 26.34
C THR A 9 -65.53 10.64 25.23
N GLU A 10 -64.46 11.31 25.50
CA GLU A 10 -63.71 12.05 24.49
C GLU A 10 -62.44 11.26 24.11
N ASN A 11 -62.22 11.08 22.81
CA ASN A 11 -61.01 10.47 22.29
C ASN A 11 -60.14 11.60 21.72
N GLY A 12 -58.89 11.64 22.15
CA GLY A 12 -57.88 12.53 21.60
C GLY A 12 -56.82 11.74 20.83
N ASP A 13 -56.50 12.20 19.65
CA ASP A 13 -55.38 11.69 18.87
C ASP A 13 -54.12 12.45 19.27
N PHE A 14 -53.02 11.73 19.47
CA PHE A 14 -51.70 12.31 19.63
C PHE A 14 -50.72 11.72 18.61
N LYS A 15 -49.73 12.50 18.21
CA LYS A 15 -48.70 12.04 17.30
C LYS A 15 -47.33 12.15 18.00
N VAL A 16 -46.56 11.05 17.95
CA VAL A 16 -45.17 11.02 18.32
C VAL A 16 -44.34 11.27 17.04
N ASN A 17 -43.57 12.29 17.02
CA ASN A 17 -42.69 12.61 15.89
C ASN A 17 -41.32 11.95 16.09
N LYS A 18 -40.69 11.59 14.97
CA LYS A 18 -39.32 11.10 14.98
C LYS A 18 -38.36 12.18 15.43
N VAL A 19 -37.26 11.77 16.04
CA VAL A 19 -36.14 12.64 16.46
C VAL A 19 -35.10 12.68 15.34
N ASP A 20 -34.40 13.79 15.20
CA ASP A 20 -33.27 13.89 14.25
C ASP A 20 -32.10 13.03 14.73
N SER A 21 -31.48 12.29 13.82
CA SER A 21 -30.32 11.46 14.09
C SER A 21 -29.04 12.30 14.11
N SER A 22 -28.12 11.96 15.00
CA SER A 22 -26.71 12.38 14.94
C SER A 22 -25.89 11.19 14.50
N ILE A 23 -24.98 11.41 13.54
CA ILE A 23 -24.01 10.41 13.09
C ILE A 23 -22.62 10.92 13.40
N ASP A 24 -21.84 10.13 14.12
CA ASP A 24 -20.40 10.34 14.31
C ASP A 24 -19.66 9.25 13.52
N VAL A 25 -18.66 9.66 12.72
CA VAL A 25 -17.90 8.76 11.85
C VAL A 25 -16.43 8.88 12.24
N ALA A 26 -15.82 7.76 12.62
CA ALA A 26 -14.42 7.68 13.00
C ALA A 26 -13.68 6.68 12.12
N VAL A 27 -12.50 7.06 11.67
CA VAL A 27 -11.55 6.23 10.94
C VAL A 27 -10.15 6.80 11.17
N ASP A 28 -9.17 5.94 11.38
CA ASP A 28 -7.78 6.35 11.58
C ASP A 28 -7.01 6.38 10.24
N THR A 29 -5.96 7.20 10.20
CA THR A 29 -4.92 7.10 9.17
C THR A 29 -4.17 5.78 9.35
N ILE A 30 -3.93 5.07 8.26
CA ILE A 30 -3.27 3.77 8.23
C ILE A 30 -2.08 3.79 7.27
N ASP A 31 -1.20 2.80 7.38
CA ASP A 31 -0.13 2.55 6.41
C ASP A 31 -0.62 1.64 5.26
N PHE A 32 0.00 1.74 4.10
CA PHE A 32 -0.29 0.87 2.97
C PHE A 32 -0.10 -0.61 3.35
N GLY A 33 -1.11 -1.43 3.03
CA GLY A 33 -1.17 -2.84 3.39
C GLY A 33 -1.92 -3.13 4.70
N GLU A 34 -2.34 -2.10 5.44
CA GLU A 34 -3.24 -2.25 6.58
C GLU A 34 -4.71 -2.08 6.19
N ASP A 35 -5.59 -2.59 7.02
CA ASP A 35 -7.05 -2.48 6.85
C ASP A 35 -7.59 -1.21 7.52
N ALA A 36 -8.42 -0.46 6.81
CA ALA A 36 -9.15 0.67 7.38
C ALA A 36 -10.40 0.19 8.12
N VAL A 37 -10.47 0.47 9.42
CA VAL A 37 -11.64 0.19 10.25
C VAL A 37 -12.46 1.47 10.40
N ILE A 38 -13.65 1.50 9.81
CA ILE A 38 -14.57 2.64 9.85
C ILE A 38 -15.65 2.34 10.88
N SER A 39 -15.76 3.19 11.89
CA SER A 39 -16.75 3.10 12.94
C SER A 39 -17.77 4.22 12.81
N VAL A 40 -19.03 3.88 12.92
CA VAL A 40 -20.18 4.80 12.86
C VAL A 40 -20.95 4.70 14.17
N LYS A 41 -21.18 5.83 14.80
CA LYS A 41 -21.95 5.91 16.04
C LYS A 41 -23.22 6.73 15.84
N LEU A 42 -24.34 6.15 16.31
CA LEU A 42 -25.67 6.74 16.35
C LEU A 42 -26.20 6.71 17.79
N ALA A 43 -27.50 6.98 17.98
CA ALA A 43 -28.17 6.76 19.26
C ALA A 43 -28.16 5.25 19.61
N ASP A 44 -28.01 4.92 20.90
CA ASP A 44 -27.86 3.53 21.37
C ASP A 44 -29.04 2.62 21.00
N ASP A 45 -30.24 3.19 20.81
CA ASP A 45 -31.48 2.50 20.44
C ASP A 45 -31.85 2.66 18.95
N ALA A 46 -30.97 3.28 18.14
CA ALA A 46 -31.13 3.33 16.69
C ALA A 46 -31.01 1.92 16.09
N THR A 47 -31.87 1.63 15.12
CA THR A 47 -31.98 0.31 14.49
C THR A 47 -31.87 0.39 12.96
N GLY A 48 -31.70 -0.76 12.30
CA GLY A 48 -31.60 -0.88 10.86
C GLY A 48 -30.15 -0.99 10.38
N GLU A 49 -29.84 -0.32 9.28
CA GLU A 49 -28.55 -0.42 8.61
C GLU A 49 -28.03 0.96 8.23
N VAL A 50 -26.70 1.07 8.14
CA VAL A 50 -26.03 2.21 7.49
C VAL A 50 -25.37 1.75 6.19
N VAL A 51 -25.33 2.64 5.21
CA VAL A 51 -24.52 2.49 4.00
C VAL A 51 -23.29 3.39 4.16
N ILE A 52 -22.13 2.78 4.11
CA ILE A 52 -20.81 3.44 4.20
C ILE A 52 -20.18 3.36 2.81
N THR A 53 -19.88 4.49 2.20
CA THR A 53 -19.26 4.56 0.87
C THR A 53 -17.81 5.00 1.02
N VAL A 54 -16.88 4.20 0.50
CA VAL A 54 -15.44 4.51 0.43
C VAL A 54 -14.99 4.30 -1.01
N ASN A 55 -14.35 5.29 -1.60
CA ASN A 55 -13.84 5.24 -2.99
C ASN A 55 -14.93 4.78 -4.01
N GLY A 56 -16.18 5.19 -3.78
CA GLY A 56 -17.33 4.83 -4.65
C GLY A 56 -17.85 3.40 -4.48
N VAL A 57 -17.33 2.64 -3.51
CA VAL A 57 -17.83 1.31 -3.15
C VAL A 57 -18.70 1.41 -1.90
N ASP A 58 -19.88 0.82 -1.96
CA ASP A 58 -20.85 0.82 -0.86
C ASP A 58 -20.72 -0.44 -0.02
N TYR A 59 -20.65 -0.25 1.29
CA TYR A 59 -20.64 -1.27 2.32
C TYR A 59 -21.87 -1.08 3.20
N THR A 60 -22.76 -2.07 3.26
CA THR A 60 -23.95 -2.03 4.12
C THR A 60 -23.71 -2.88 5.35
N THR A 61 -23.96 -2.32 6.54
CA THR A 61 -23.80 -3.02 7.81
C THR A 61 -24.93 -2.67 8.76
N ALA A 62 -25.31 -3.63 9.60
CA ALA A 62 -26.36 -3.46 10.61
C ALA A 62 -25.85 -2.59 11.76
N ILE A 63 -26.79 -1.87 12.39
CA ILE A 63 -26.53 -1.11 13.62
C ILE A 63 -26.80 -2.05 14.80
N GLU A 64 -25.78 -2.21 15.65
CA GLU A 64 -25.85 -2.98 16.88
C GLU A 64 -25.52 -2.08 18.10
N ASN A 65 -26.51 -1.87 18.99
CA ASN A 65 -26.35 -0.99 20.16
C ASN A 65 -25.87 0.43 19.80
N GLY A 66 -26.40 0.99 18.70
CA GLY A 66 -26.02 2.32 18.21
C GLY A 66 -24.69 2.40 17.48
N GLU A 67 -24.01 1.29 17.24
CA GLU A 67 -22.72 1.23 16.55
C GLU A 67 -22.81 0.36 15.28
N ALA A 68 -22.05 0.76 14.26
CA ALA A 68 -21.85 0.00 13.04
C ALA A 68 -20.40 0.11 12.60
N THR A 69 -19.78 -1.00 12.17
CA THR A 69 -18.37 -1.04 11.79
C THR A 69 -18.21 -1.78 10.48
N VAL A 70 -17.30 -1.26 9.64
CA VAL A 70 -16.87 -1.90 8.40
C VAL A 70 -15.34 -1.88 8.33
N THR A 71 -14.76 -2.98 7.86
CA THR A 71 -13.33 -3.09 7.53
C THR A 71 -13.16 -3.05 6.02
N VAL A 72 -12.29 -2.17 5.54
CA VAL A 72 -11.98 -2.01 4.11
C VAL A 72 -10.50 -2.33 3.90
N SER A 73 -10.22 -3.35 3.11
CA SER A 73 -8.88 -3.85 2.79
C SER A 73 -8.42 -3.39 1.40
N ASP A 74 -7.16 -3.62 1.09
CA ASP A 74 -6.54 -3.43 -0.23
C ASP A 74 -6.60 -1.98 -0.75
N LEU A 75 -6.63 -1.01 0.17
CA LEU A 75 -6.56 0.40 -0.18
C LEU A 75 -5.13 0.78 -0.60
N LYS A 76 -5.01 1.57 -1.64
CA LYS A 76 -3.74 2.13 -2.10
C LYS A 76 -3.38 3.37 -1.27
N ALA A 77 -2.10 3.75 -1.27
CA ALA A 77 -1.70 4.98 -0.60
C ALA A 77 -2.28 6.20 -1.33
N ASP A 78 -3.23 6.87 -0.66
CA ASP A 78 -3.96 8.06 -1.15
C ASP A 78 -4.79 8.65 0.00
N ASP A 79 -5.45 9.78 -0.24
CA ASP A 79 -6.44 10.37 0.64
C ASP A 79 -7.85 9.89 0.29
N TYR A 80 -8.62 9.50 1.29
CA TYR A 80 -9.96 8.94 1.14
C TYR A 80 -11.00 9.74 1.89
N THR A 81 -12.19 9.82 1.29
CA THR A 81 -13.40 10.33 1.95
C THR A 81 -14.35 9.18 2.21
N VAL A 82 -14.82 9.08 3.44
CA VAL A 82 -15.91 8.20 3.85
C VAL A 82 -17.20 9.01 3.86
N SER A 83 -18.24 8.52 3.23
CA SER A 83 -19.60 9.04 3.40
C SER A 83 -20.52 7.97 3.97
N VAL A 84 -21.36 8.36 4.93
CA VAL A 84 -22.26 7.47 5.63
C VAL A 84 -23.68 7.96 5.46
N LYS A 85 -24.59 7.04 5.17
CA LYS A 85 -26.01 7.30 5.07
C LYS A 85 -26.80 6.35 5.98
N TYR A 86 -27.60 6.92 6.85
CA TYR A 86 -28.63 6.24 7.64
C TYR A 86 -30.00 6.62 7.10
N ALA A 87 -30.85 5.64 6.80
CA ALA A 87 -32.18 5.90 6.26
C ALA A 87 -33.19 6.33 7.34
N GLY A 88 -32.83 6.18 8.61
CA GLY A 88 -33.72 6.32 9.75
C GLY A 88 -34.49 5.04 10.06
N ASP A 89 -35.18 5.04 11.21
CA ASP A 89 -36.03 3.95 11.66
C ASP A 89 -37.41 4.47 12.11
N ASN A 90 -38.13 3.73 12.99
CA ASN A 90 -39.41 4.16 13.48
C ASN A 90 -39.35 5.40 14.40
N ASN A 91 -38.23 5.60 15.10
CA ASN A 91 -38.02 6.65 16.10
C ASN A 91 -37.18 7.81 15.60
N TYR A 92 -36.29 7.55 14.62
CA TYR A 92 -35.28 8.48 14.13
C TYR A 92 -35.47 8.84 12.67
N ASN A 93 -35.19 10.09 12.35
CA ASN A 93 -35.08 10.56 10.98
C ASN A 93 -33.77 10.07 10.35
N GLY A 94 -33.71 9.98 9.02
CA GLY A 94 -32.48 9.70 8.30
C GLY A 94 -31.44 10.80 8.47
N ALA A 95 -30.16 10.44 8.40
CA ALA A 95 -29.05 11.35 8.50
C ALA A 95 -27.87 10.92 7.63
N THR A 96 -26.91 11.84 7.42
CA THR A 96 -25.64 11.57 6.72
C THR A 96 -24.47 12.06 7.56
N GLY A 97 -23.34 11.37 7.47
CA GLY A 97 -22.07 11.77 8.08
C GLY A 97 -20.93 11.58 7.09
N SER A 98 -19.77 12.13 7.39
CA SER A 98 -18.55 11.93 6.60
C SER A 98 -17.31 12.05 7.47
N ALA A 99 -16.24 11.40 7.04
CA ALA A 99 -14.90 11.51 7.59
C ALA A 99 -13.87 11.44 6.46
N GLU A 100 -12.66 11.88 6.73
CA GLU A 100 -11.51 11.75 5.83
C GLU A 100 -10.40 11.00 6.54
N PHE A 101 -9.64 10.21 5.79
CA PHE A 101 -8.45 9.54 6.28
C PHE A 101 -7.44 9.37 5.15
N SER A 102 -6.18 9.10 5.51
CA SER A 102 -5.11 8.85 4.54
C SER A 102 -4.58 7.43 4.71
N VAL A 103 -4.25 6.81 3.60
CA VAL A 103 -3.38 5.62 3.55
C VAL A 103 -1.98 6.11 3.18
N LEU A 104 -1.03 5.93 4.07
CA LEU A 104 0.33 6.44 3.91
C LEU A 104 1.20 5.46 3.13
N LYS A 105 2.12 5.99 2.32
CA LYS A 105 3.16 5.17 1.69
C LYS A 105 4.09 4.59 2.75
N ILE A 106 4.51 3.36 2.54
CA ILE A 106 5.53 2.70 3.36
C ILE A 106 6.88 2.67 2.65
N THR A 107 7.96 2.52 3.41
CA THR A 107 9.28 2.29 2.82
C THR A 107 9.44 0.79 2.56
N PRO A 108 9.66 0.39 1.29
CA PRO A 108 9.79 -1.03 0.98
C PRO A 108 11.13 -1.59 1.45
N ASP A 109 11.15 -2.87 1.78
CA ASP A 109 12.40 -3.61 1.85
C ASP A 109 12.95 -3.79 0.44
N MET A 110 14.23 -3.45 0.25
CA MET A 110 14.94 -3.70 -1.00
C MET A 110 16.21 -4.51 -0.71
N ASP A 111 16.24 -5.75 -1.14
CA ASP A 111 17.45 -6.57 -1.07
C ASP A 111 18.24 -6.47 -2.38
N VAL A 112 19.54 -6.26 -2.25
CA VAL A 112 20.43 -6.11 -3.39
C VAL A 112 21.53 -7.15 -3.33
N THR A 113 21.61 -7.95 -4.38
CA THR A 113 22.67 -8.94 -4.60
C THR A 113 23.57 -8.47 -5.73
N VAL A 114 24.86 -8.55 -5.49
CA VAL A 114 25.89 -8.23 -6.49
C VAL A 114 26.85 -9.41 -6.54
N ASP A 115 26.83 -10.14 -7.65
CA ASP A 115 27.75 -11.25 -7.82
C ASP A 115 29.12 -10.71 -8.18
N GLY A 116 30.18 -11.23 -7.51
CA GLY A 116 31.56 -10.90 -7.84
C GLY A 116 31.92 -11.42 -9.24
N ALA A 117 32.75 -10.67 -9.95
CA ALA A 117 33.21 -11.03 -11.29
C ALA A 117 34.73 -11.13 -11.35
N VAL A 118 35.26 -11.76 -12.41
CA VAL A 118 36.65 -11.72 -12.80
C VAL A 118 36.81 -10.77 -14.00
N PHE A 119 37.92 -10.06 -14.11
CA PHE A 119 38.15 -9.18 -15.24
C PHE A 119 37.92 -9.90 -16.58
N GLY A 120 37.06 -9.29 -17.40
CA GLY A 120 36.60 -9.85 -18.67
C GLY A 120 35.22 -10.54 -18.58
N GLU A 121 34.69 -10.73 -17.39
CA GLU A 121 33.32 -11.18 -17.16
C GLU A 121 32.41 -10.00 -16.85
N ASP A 122 31.11 -10.20 -17.01
CA ASP A 122 30.09 -9.22 -16.69
C ASP A 122 29.74 -9.29 -15.20
N LEU A 123 29.47 -8.12 -14.61
CA LEU A 123 28.96 -7.98 -13.25
C LEU A 123 27.43 -7.87 -13.29
N THR A 124 26.74 -8.79 -12.62
CA THR A 124 25.28 -8.74 -12.50
C THR A 124 24.86 -8.17 -11.14
N VAL A 125 23.94 -7.21 -11.19
CA VAL A 125 23.32 -6.61 -10.01
C VAL A 125 21.83 -6.94 -10.07
N VAL A 126 21.29 -7.48 -8.98
CA VAL A 126 19.87 -7.82 -8.84
C VAL A 126 19.32 -7.09 -7.63
N ALA A 127 18.21 -6.41 -7.80
CA ALA A 127 17.41 -5.81 -6.75
C ALA A 127 16.08 -6.55 -6.63
N VAL A 128 15.70 -6.88 -5.40
CA VAL A 128 14.41 -7.53 -5.06
C VAL A 128 13.65 -6.58 -4.16
N LEU A 129 12.44 -6.26 -4.57
CA LEU A 129 11.46 -5.40 -3.88
C LEU A 129 10.16 -6.21 -3.65
N PRO A 130 9.13 -5.65 -2.98
CA PRO A 130 7.80 -6.26 -2.96
C PRO A 130 7.26 -6.54 -4.37
N ASP A 131 6.51 -7.62 -4.53
CA ASP A 131 6.03 -8.10 -5.84
C ASP A 131 5.14 -7.08 -6.58
N ASP A 132 4.47 -6.20 -5.84
CA ASP A 132 3.59 -5.15 -6.36
C ASP A 132 4.29 -3.79 -6.53
N ALA A 133 5.59 -3.69 -6.21
CA ALA A 133 6.38 -2.50 -6.50
C ALA A 133 6.53 -2.30 -8.01
N THR A 134 6.38 -1.05 -8.46
CA THR A 134 6.35 -0.68 -9.87
C THR A 134 7.44 0.35 -10.23
N GLY A 135 7.66 0.54 -11.54
CA GLY A 135 8.64 1.51 -12.04
C GLY A 135 10.00 0.90 -12.35
N GLU A 136 11.07 1.60 -12.01
CA GLU A 136 12.44 1.17 -12.30
C GLU A 136 13.36 1.45 -11.11
N VAL A 137 14.47 0.72 -11.06
CA VAL A 137 15.62 1.06 -10.21
C VAL A 137 16.74 1.63 -11.06
N VAL A 138 17.50 2.55 -10.48
CA VAL A 138 18.73 3.08 -11.06
C VAL A 138 19.91 2.46 -10.30
N ILE A 139 20.75 1.73 -11.03
CA ILE A 139 21.93 1.03 -10.50
C ILE A 139 23.15 1.83 -10.96
N THR A 140 23.89 2.43 -10.02
CA THR A 140 25.11 3.20 -10.30
C THR A 140 26.34 2.36 -9.97
N VAL A 141 27.18 2.10 -10.96
CA VAL A 141 28.48 1.42 -10.80
C VAL A 141 29.57 2.25 -11.47
N ASN A 142 30.62 2.55 -10.73
CA ASN A 142 31.74 3.35 -11.23
C ASN A 142 31.30 4.68 -11.87
N GLY A 143 30.29 5.35 -11.29
CA GLY A 143 29.76 6.64 -11.77
C GLY A 143 28.91 6.55 -13.05
N LYS A 144 28.58 5.36 -13.51
CA LYS A 144 27.69 5.13 -14.64
C LYS A 144 26.38 4.51 -14.17
N ASP A 145 25.27 5.04 -14.67
CA ASP A 145 23.94 4.59 -14.34
C ASP A 145 23.39 3.57 -15.34
N TYR A 146 22.67 2.60 -14.80
CA TYR A 146 21.97 1.54 -15.52
C TYR A 146 20.55 1.47 -14.95
N SER A 147 19.54 1.78 -15.77
CA SER A 147 18.13 1.59 -15.39
C SER A 147 17.67 0.17 -15.63
N ALA A 148 16.91 -0.38 -14.69
CA ALA A 148 16.27 -1.69 -14.80
C ALA A 148 14.82 -1.59 -14.36
N VAL A 149 13.90 -2.04 -15.22
CA VAL A 149 12.47 -2.09 -14.93
C VAL A 149 12.20 -3.19 -13.89
N ILE A 150 11.30 -2.90 -12.95
CA ILE A 150 10.85 -3.87 -11.95
C ILE A 150 9.78 -4.76 -12.59
N GLU A 151 10.01 -6.07 -12.60
CA GLU A 151 9.06 -7.07 -13.07
C GLU A 151 8.84 -8.10 -11.95
N ASN A 152 7.61 -8.19 -11.43
CA ASN A 152 7.26 -9.07 -10.30
C ASN A 152 8.25 -8.90 -9.11
N GLY A 153 8.50 -7.67 -8.72
CA GLY A 153 9.39 -7.33 -7.62
C GLY A 153 10.90 -7.46 -7.91
N VAL A 154 11.30 -7.84 -9.12
CA VAL A 154 12.72 -8.06 -9.45
C VAL A 154 13.18 -7.09 -10.55
N ALA A 155 14.32 -6.46 -10.33
CA ALA A 155 15.03 -5.68 -11.34
C ALA A 155 16.49 -6.10 -11.42
N SER A 156 17.07 -6.20 -12.62
CA SER A 156 18.45 -6.59 -12.81
C SER A 156 19.15 -5.80 -13.91
N ALA A 157 20.43 -5.55 -13.72
CA ALA A 157 21.28 -4.97 -14.73
C ALA A 157 22.62 -5.70 -14.84
N THR A 158 23.14 -5.76 -16.07
CA THR A 158 24.45 -6.31 -16.38
C THR A 158 25.41 -5.21 -16.71
N VAL A 159 26.55 -5.17 -16.03
CA VAL A 159 27.62 -4.19 -16.22
C VAL A 159 28.80 -4.88 -16.88
N SER A 160 29.04 -4.55 -18.15
CA SER A 160 30.13 -5.12 -18.95
C SER A 160 31.34 -4.20 -18.99
N GLY A 161 32.54 -4.78 -19.24
CA GLY A 161 33.75 -4.05 -19.46
C GLY A 161 34.34 -3.32 -18.25
N ILE A 162 34.00 -3.81 -17.04
CA ILE A 162 34.57 -3.28 -15.79
C ILE A 162 35.97 -3.83 -15.53
N ASN A 163 36.92 -2.98 -15.11
CA ASN A 163 38.28 -3.39 -14.78
C ASN A 163 38.34 -4.12 -13.43
N ALA A 164 39.43 -4.86 -13.20
CA ALA A 164 39.68 -5.43 -11.89
C ALA A 164 39.84 -4.33 -10.83
N GLY A 165 39.16 -4.45 -9.70
CA GLY A 165 39.18 -3.47 -8.62
C GLY A 165 38.03 -3.64 -7.67
N TYR A 166 37.96 -2.77 -6.66
CA TYR A 166 36.85 -2.69 -5.73
C TYR A 166 35.91 -1.57 -6.13
N TYR A 167 34.62 -1.82 -6.19
CA TYR A 167 33.60 -0.87 -6.60
C TYR A 167 32.47 -0.77 -5.57
N THR A 168 31.90 0.42 -5.50
CA THR A 168 30.65 0.66 -4.80
C THR A 168 29.53 0.63 -5.82
N VAL A 169 28.50 -0.17 -5.53
CA VAL A 169 27.25 -0.24 -6.27
C VAL A 169 26.18 0.46 -5.44
N VAL A 170 25.53 1.45 -6.01
CA VAL A 170 24.39 2.14 -5.40
C VAL A 170 23.16 1.81 -6.22
N VAL A 171 22.12 1.26 -5.58
CA VAL A 171 20.83 0.95 -6.20
C VAL A 171 19.79 1.87 -5.60
N LYS A 172 19.07 2.61 -6.44
CA LYS A 172 18.05 3.57 -6.04
C LYS A 172 16.71 3.20 -6.63
N TYR A 173 15.73 3.11 -5.78
CA TYR A 173 14.32 3.06 -6.15
C TYR A 173 13.69 4.40 -5.80
N ALA A 174 13.04 5.06 -6.77
CA ALA A 174 12.42 6.37 -6.57
C ALA A 174 11.09 6.31 -5.80
N GLY A 175 10.57 5.11 -5.56
CA GLY A 175 9.24 4.88 -5.04
C GLY A 175 8.20 4.89 -6.15
N ASP A 176 6.97 4.55 -5.78
CA ASP A 176 5.79 4.58 -6.65
C ASP A 176 4.57 5.17 -5.93
N ASN A 177 3.36 4.77 -6.29
CA ASN A 177 2.14 5.24 -5.63
C ASN A 177 2.01 4.74 -4.19
N ASN A 178 2.51 3.55 -3.87
CA ASN A 178 2.36 2.88 -2.58
C ASN A 178 3.63 2.91 -1.72
N TYR A 179 4.79 3.07 -2.36
CA TYR A 179 6.08 2.95 -1.72
C TYR A 179 6.88 4.26 -1.76
N ASN A 180 7.59 4.53 -0.67
CA ASN A 180 8.57 5.59 -0.59
C ASN A 180 9.85 5.23 -1.36
N ALA A 181 10.67 6.24 -1.66
CA ALA A 181 12.01 6.01 -2.21
C ALA A 181 12.90 5.31 -1.19
N VAL A 182 13.78 4.42 -1.69
CA VAL A 182 14.81 3.73 -0.89
C VAL A 182 16.07 3.54 -1.71
N ASP A 183 17.23 3.59 -1.08
CA ASP A 183 18.50 3.31 -1.70
C ASP A 183 19.35 2.34 -0.85
N VAL A 184 20.06 1.45 -1.54
CA VAL A 184 20.94 0.44 -0.95
C VAL A 184 22.31 0.54 -1.59
N THR A 185 23.35 0.46 -0.75
CA THR A 185 24.74 0.49 -1.20
C THR A 185 25.43 -0.82 -0.87
N LYS A 186 26.10 -1.42 -1.85
CA LYS A 186 26.88 -2.66 -1.71
C LYS A 186 28.30 -2.45 -2.25
N GLY A 187 29.25 -3.17 -1.68
CA GLY A 187 30.61 -3.24 -2.20
C GLY A 187 30.79 -4.52 -3.02
N VAL A 188 31.54 -4.46 -4.11
CA VAL A 188 31.88 -5.61 -4.93
C VAL A 188 33.33 -5.58 -5.35
N ASN A 189 33.98 -6.75 -5.41
CA ASN A 189 35.33 -6.92 -5.90
C ASN A 189 35.30 -7.60 -7.27
N VAL A 190 35.90 -6.96 -8.28
CA VAL A 190 36.20 -7.59 -9.57
C VAL A 190 37.63 -8.09 -9.51
N ALA A 191 37.81 -9.41 -9.52
CA ALA A 191 39.10 -10.04 -9.41
C ALA A 191 39.92 -9.90 -10.70
N LYS A 192 41.26 -9.99 -10.62
CA LYS A 192 42.11 -10.06 -11.80
C LYS A 192 42.00 -11.41 -12.47
N ALA A 193 41.89 -11.41 -13.80
CA ALA A 193 41.97 -12.63 -14.58
C ALA A 193 43.39 -13.25 -14.55
N GLN A 194 43.43 -14.55 -14.64
CA GLN A 194 44.73 -15.25 -14.81
C GLN A 194 45.09 -15.24 -16.32
N PRO A 195 46.27 -14.70 -16.70
CA PRO A 195 46.69 -14.75 -18.09
C PRO A 195 47.00 -16.18 -18.50
N VAL A 196 46.60 -16.56 -19.71
CA VAL A 196 47.06 -17.81 -20.33
C VAL A 196 48.36 -17.52 -21.09
N LEU A 197 49.45 -18.11 -20.59
CA LEU A 197 50.73 -18.03 -21.24
C LEU A 197 50.91 -19.21 -22.22
N GLY A 198 50.84 -18.94 -23.50
CA GLY A 198 51.19 -19.91 -24.55
C GLY A 198 52.68 -19.83 -24.87
N VAL A 199 53.41 -20.91 -24.63
CA VAL A 199 54.80 -21.03 -25.07
C VAL A 199 54.86 -21.88 -26.33
N VAL A 200 55.25 -21.26 -27.48
CA VAL A 200 55.52 -21.99 -28.69
C VAL A 200 57.06 -22.14 -28.83
N ILE A 201 57.52 -23.36 -28.73
CA ILE A 201 58.91 -23.70 -28.99
C ILE A 201 59.00 -24.24 -30.39
N ALA A 202 59.71 -23.54 -31.27
CA ALA A 202 60.00 -24.07 -32.61
C ALA A 202 61.16 -25.04 -32.52
N ASP A 203 61.03 -26.19 -33.19
CA ASP A 203 62.12 -27.14 -33.33
C ASP A 203 63.25 -26.52 -34.17
N VAL A 204 64.45 -26.55 -33.66
CA VAL A 204 65.66 -26.08 -34.35
C VAL A 204 66.46 -27.26 -34.78
N ASN A 205 66.63 -27.47 -36.07
CA ASN A 205 67.51 -28.50 -36.61
C ASN A 205 68.97 -28.11 -36.41
N TYR A 206 69.74 -29.08 -35.93
CA TYR A 206 71.18 -28.92 -35.81
C TYR A 206 71.81 -28.78 -37.20
N GLY A 207 72.42 -27.68 -37.51
CA GLY A 207 73.25 -27.52 -38.66
C GLY A 207 72.74 -26.66 -39.85
N ASN A 208 71.80 -25.70 -39.57
CA ASN A 208 71.53 -24.62 -40.56
C ASN A 208 71.87 -23.27 -39.96
#